data_6b0fcf00db1f49aaa9e79914e8d4cf8f
#
_entry.id   6b0fcf00db1f49aaa9e79914e8d4cf8f
#
_cell.length_a   1.000
_cell.length_b   1.000
_cell.length_c   1.000
_cell.angle_alpha   90.00
_cell.angle_beta   90.00
_cell.angle_gamma   90.00
#
_symmetry.space_group_name_H-M   'P 1'
#
loop_
_entity.id
_entity.type
_entity.pdbx_description
1 polymer ?
#
loop_
_entity_poly.entity_id
_entity_poly.type
_entity_poly.pdbx_seq_one_letter_code
_entity_poly.pdbx_strand_id
1 'polypeptide(L)'
;MHGSDNRDGTVKDLPFNWDPDSDIHSLKIGYVESSFAKAHPNDQATLKKLREMGLNLVSIQLPDYPVETMEFILSVEAAAAFDELTRSNQDDLLTRQTKDAWPNIFRRARMIPAVEYVQANRLRWQVMDKMAELMSDIDLYVAPSFDSLLLTNLTGHPCVVLPNGFEQTNSSDVVPTSISFIGQLYGKAKLMTAAKAYQDITGFHLNYPQP
;
A
#
# COMPACT_ATOMS: atom_id res chain seq x y z
N MET A 1 -7.15 -14.26 -9.03
CA MET A 1 -7.45 -14.30 -10.47
C MET A 1 -6.20 -13.83 -11.19
N HIS A 2 -5.84 -14.48 -12.27
CA HIS A 2 -4.62 -14.21 -13.03
C HIS A 2 -4.98 -14.13 -14.53
N GLY A 3 -4.41 -13.11 -15.22
CA GLY A 3 -4.61 -12.90 -16.64
C GLY A 3 -5.83 -12.03 -16.98
N SER A 4 -5.95 -11.70 -18.27
CA SER A 4 -7.03 -10.89 -18.82
C SER A 4 -8.27 -11.76 -19.10
N ASP A 5 -9.45 -11.20 -18.84
CA ASP A 5 -10.73 -11.74 -19.31
C ASP A 5 -11.24 -11.03 -20.58
N ASN A 6 -10.40 -10.21 -21.20
CA ASN A 6 -10.67 -9.39 -22.39
C ASN A 6 -11.74 -8.28 -22.20
N ARG A 7 -12.11 -7.97 -20.96
CA ARG A 7 -13.04 -6.87 -20.66
C ARG A 7 -12.33 -5.56 -20.36
N ASP A 8 -11.10 -5.64 -19.85
CA ASP A 8 -10.24 -4.50 -19.53
C ASP A 8 -8.95 -4.57 -20.36
N GLY A 9 -8.81 -3.67 -21.32
CA GLY A 9 -7.64 -3.58 -22.20
C GLY A 9 -6.36 -3.11 -21.51
N THR A 10 -6.43 -2.68 -20.24
CA THR A 10 -5.26 -2.27 -19.46
C THR A 10 -4.59 -3.44 -18.72
N VAL A 11 -5.29 -4.58 -18.61
CA VAL A 11 -4.76 -5.79 -17.97
C VAL A 11 -3.69 -6.44 -18.84
N LYS A 12 -2.54 -6.74 -18.24
CA LYS A 12 -1.44 -7.45 -18.89
C LYS A 12 -1.42 -8.91 -18.48
N ASP A 13 -1.31 -9.81 -19.46
CA ASP A 13 -1.07 -11.22 -19.22
C ASP A 13 0.39 -11.47 -18.91
N LEU A 14 0.73 -11.45 -17.62
CA LEU A 14 2.06 -11.76 -17.13
C LEU A 14 2.02 -13.02 -16.26
N PRO A 15 2.99 -13.92 -16.37
CA PRO A 15 3.00 -15.12 -15.55
C PRO A 15 3.09 -14.78 -14.07
N PHE A 16 2.36 -15.53 -13.25
CA PHE A 16 2.47 -15.50 -11.80
C PHE A 16 2.98 -16.85 -11.32
N ASN A 17 4.28 -16.94 -11.14
CA ASN A 17 4.99 -18.15 -10.68
C ASN A 17 5.42 -17.90 -9.22
N TRP A 18 4.55 -18.26 -8.28
CA TRP A 18 4.88 -18.19 -6.87
C TRP A 18 5.30 -19.58 -6.37
N ASP A 19 6.49 -19.63 -5.79
CA ASP A 19 7.01 -20.77 -5.07
C ASP A 19 7.19 -20.36 -3.59
N PRO A 20 6.40 -20.93 -2.66
CA PRO A 20 6.48 -20.61 -1.25
C PRO A 20 7.80 -21.05 -0.60
N ASP A 21 8.52 -21.98 -1.21
CA ASP A 21 9.77 -22.55 -0.72
C ASP A 21 11.01 -21.88 -1.34
N SER A 22 10.81 -20.81 -2.12
CA SER A 22 11.92 -20.04 -2.68
C SER A 22 12.81 -19.46 -1.58
N ASP A 23 14.12 -19.41 -1.84
CA ASP A 23 15.10 -18.87 -0.90
C ASP A 23 14.90 -17.38 -0.65
N ILE A 24 14.47 -17.05 0.57
CA ILE A 24 14.25 -15.67 1.02
C ILE A 24 15.56 -14.92 1.29
N HIS A 25 16.68 -15.62 1.53
CA HIS A 25 17.97 -15.00 1.84
C HIS A 25 18.61 -14.34 0.62
N SER A 26 18.16 -14.71 -0.58
CA SER A 26 18.56 -14.07 -1.83
C SER A 26 17.89 -12.70 -2.03
N LEU A 27 16.82 -12.39 -1.29
CA LEU A 27 16.06 -11.14 -1.43
C LEU A 27 16.80 -9.97 -0.79
N LYS A 28 16.84 -8.85 -1.50
CA LYS A 28 17.34 -7.57 -1.01
C LYS A 28 16.15 -6.71 -0.57
N ILE A 29 16.03 -6.48 0.73
CA ILE A 29 14.87 -5.84 1.35
C ILE A 29 15.22 -4.43 1.82
N GLY A 30 14.56 -3.41 1.27
CA GLY A 30 14.71 -2.03 1.67
C GLY A 30 13.96 -1.69 2.98
N TYR A 31 14.41 -0.69 3.71
CA TYR A 31 13.65 -0.03 4.77
C TYR A 31 14.06 1.43 4.92
N VAL A 32 13.12 2.30 5.30
CA VAL A 32 13.39 3.73 5.54
C VAL A 32 13.72 3.93 7.01
N GLU A 33 14.99 4.21 7.31
CA GLU A 33 15.46 4.31 8.70
C GLU A 33 14.71 5.36 9.53
N SER A 34 14.44 6.53 8.95
CA SER A 34 13.73 7.62 9.62
C SER A 34 12.26 7.27 9.96
N SER A 35 11.60 6.48 9.13
CA SER A 35 10.24 5.99 9.38
C SER A 35 10.23 5.06 10.60
N PHE A 36 11.16 4.12 10.66
CA PHE A 36 11.24 3.18 11.78
C PHE A 36 11.74 3.79 13.08
N ALA A 37 12.55 4.85 13.04
CA ALA A 37 13.04 5.53 14.24
C ALA A 37 11.90 6.12 15.10
N LYS A 38 10.77 6.47 14.48
CA LYS A 38 9.58 7.07 15.13
C LYS A 38 8.38 6.13 15.16
N ALA A 39 8.54 4.91 14.62
CA ALA A 39 7.46 3.94 14.49
C ALA A 39 7.09 3.28 15.83
N HIS A 40 5.95 2.62 15.83
CA HIS A 40 5.48 1.82 16.95
C HIS A 40 6.53 0.76 17.34
N PRO A 41 6.66 0.39 18.65
CA PRO A 41 7.62 -0.64 19.08
C PRO A 41 7.50 -1.96 18.32
N ASN A 42 6.30 -2.37 17.92
CA ASN A 42 6.08 -3.58 17.13
C ASN A 42 6.69 -3.48 15.71
N ASP A 43 6.72 -2.27 15.11
CA ASP A 43 7.39 -2.06 13.82
C ASP A 43 8.89 -2.19 13.96
N GLN A 44 9.47 -1.61 15.02
CA GLN A 44 10.89 -1.76 15.33
C GLN A 44 11.26 -3.22 15.61
N ALA A 45 10.39 -3.95 16.34
CA ALA A 45 10.54 -5.38 16.58
C ALA A 45 10.49 -6.19 15.28
N THR A 46 9.69 -5.76 14.29
CA THR A 46 9.66 -6.37 12.95
C THR A 46 11.01 -6.30 12.27
N LEU A 47 11.66 -5.13 12.23
CA LEU A 47 13.02 -5.02 11.63
C LEU A 47 14.03 -5.91 12.34
N LYS A 48 13.95 -5.99 13.67
CA LYS A 48 14.81 -6.89 14.45
C LYS A 48 14.56 -8.35 14.05
N LYS A 49 13.28 -8.75 13.94
CA LYS A 49 12.89 -10.11 13.54
C LYS A 49 13.39 -10.46 12.15
N LEU A 50 13.26 -9.55 11.17
CA LEU A 50 13.76 -9.76 9.81
C LEU A 50 15.30 -9.95 9.77
N ARG A 51 16.04 -9.21 10.63
CA ARG A 51 17.50 -9.42 10.80
C ARG A 51 17.82 -10.78 11.43
N GLU A 52 17.07 -11.19 12.45
CA GLU A 52 17.21 -12.52 13.08
C GLU A 52 16.93 -13.66 12.10
N MET A 53 16.04 -13.45 11.13
CA MET A 53 15.78 -14.37 10.02
C MET A 53 16.95 -14.43 9.00
N GLY A 54 18.00 -13.63 9.16
CA GLY A 54 19.13 -13.58 8.25
C GLY A 54 18.86 -12.88 6.93
N LEU A 55 17.81 -12.05 6.84
CA LEU A 55 17.46 -11.35 5.61
C LEU A 55 18.40 -10.17 5.33
N ASN A 56 18.66 -9.91 4.06
CA ASN A 56 19.51 -8.81 3.60
C ASN A 56 18.74 -7.48 3.62
N LEU A 57 18.81 -6.74 4.76
CA LEU A 57 18.15 -5.46 4.93
C LEU A 57 19.09 -4.31 4.54
N VAL A 58 18.62 -3.42 3.67
CA VAL A 58 19.36 -2.23 3.22
C VAL A 58 18.57 -0.96 3.53
N SER A 59 19.25 0.08 4.02
CA SER A 59 18.62 1.39 4.20
C SER A 59 18.36 2.02 2.82
N ILE A 60 17.15 2.55 2.63
CA ILE A 60 16.72 3.25 1.42
C ILE A 60 16.14 4.62 1.76
N GLN A 61 16.03 5.46 0.74
CA GLN A 61 15.29 6.72 0.81
C GLN A 61 14.21 6.70 -0.27
N LEU A 62 12.95 6.92 0.12
CA LEU A 62 11.86 7.09 -0.81
C LEU A 62 12.02 8.41 -1.58
N PRO A 63 11.49 8.51 -2.82
CA PRO A 63 11.52 9.75 -3.59
C PRO A 63 10.88 10.90 -2.81
N ASP A 64 11.59 12.02 -2.71
CA ASP A 64 11.10 13.24 -2.05
C ASP A 64 10.21 14.04 -2.99
N TYR A 65 8.92 13.73 -2.95
CA TYR A 65 7.86 14.40 -3.71
C TYR A 65 6.69 14.74 -2.81
N PRO A 66 5.95 15.83 -3.09
CA PRO A 66 4.78 16.22 -2.30
C PRO A 66 3.57 15.33 -2.63
N VAL A 67 3.65 14.04 -2.26
CA VAL A 67 2.63 13.02 -2.62
C VAL A 67 1.25 13.40 -2.08
N GLU A 68 1.18 14.05 -0.92
CA GLU A 68 -0.07 14.49 -0.28
C GLU A 68 -0.82 15.49 -1.16
N THR A 69 -0.11 16.32 -1.92
CA THR A 69 -0.74 17.28 -2.83
C THR A 69 -1.43 16.63 -4.02
N MET A 70 -1.13 15.36 -4.30
CA MET A 70 -1.75 14.58 -5.37
C MET A 70 -2.94 13.74 -4.91
N GLU A 71 -3.28 13.71 -3.62
CA GLU A 71 -4.38 12.93 -3.06
C GLU A 71 -5.72 13.21 -3.77
N PHE A 72 -5.92 14.44 -4.25
CA PHE A 72 -7.14 14.82 -4.96
C PHE A 72 -7.36 14.06 -6.27
N ILE A 73 -6.33 13.41 -6.86
CA ILE A 73 -6.46 12.51 -8.00
C ILE A 73 -7.50 11.44 -7.69
N LEU A 74 -7.41 10.82 -6.49
CA LEU A 74 -8.39 9.85 -6.01
C LEU A 74 -9.80 10.43 -6.02
N SER A 75 -9.97 11.65 -5.52
CA SER A 75 -11.28 12.30 -5.44
C SER A 75 -11.89 12.55 -6.83
N VAL A 76 -11.07 12.98 -7.79
CA VAL A 76 -11.52 13.22 -9.18
C VAL A 76 -11.86 11.90 -9.87
N GLU A 77 -11.01 10.90 -9.76
CA GLU A 77 -11.24 9.58 -10.36
C GLU A 77 -12.46 8.87 -9.76
N ALA A 78 -12.63 8.96 -8.43
CA ALA A 78 -13.82 8.45 -7.76
C ALA A 78 -15.11 9.18 -8.19
N ALA A 79 -15.05 10.52 -8.31
CA ALA A 79 -16.19 11.30 -8.80
C ALA A 79 -16.56 10.94 -10.26
N ALA A 80 -15.56 10.60 -11.09
CA ALA A 80 -15.82 10.12 -12.47
C ALA A 80 -16.40 8.70 -12.47
N ALA A 81 -15.86 7.80 -11.63
CA ALA A 81 -16.35 6.42 -11.53
C ALA A 81 -17.79 6.33 -10.99
N PHE A 82 -18.17 7.22 -10.08
CA PHE A 82 -19.51 7.29 -9.47
C PHE A 82 -20.34 8.47 -9.99
N ASP A 83 -20.09 8.94 -11.22
CA ASP A 83 -20.76 10.10 -11.79
C ASP A 83 -22.27 9.90 -11.95
N GLU A 84 -22.72 8.71 -12.37
CA GLU A 84 -24.14 8.38 -12.50
C GLU A 84 -24.85 8.42 -11.14
N LEU A 85 -24.22 7.90 -10.08
CA LEU A 85 -24.77 7.94 -8.72
C LEU A 85 -25.04 9.39 -8.28
N THR A 86 -24.11 10.30 -8.56
CA THR A 86 -24.25 11.73 -8.22
C THR A 86 -25.28 12.44 -9.11
N ARG A 87 -25.32 12.15 -10.43
CA ARG A 87 -26.26 12.79 -11.37
C ARG A 87 -27.72 12.37 -11.15
N SER A 88 -27.92 11.13 -10.71
CA SER A 88 -29.26 10.61 -10.41
C SER A 88 -29.73 10.93 -8.99
N ASN A 89 -28.95 11.66 -8.17
CA ASN A 89 -29.19 11.94 -6.76
C ASN A 89 -29.30 10.66 -5.88
N GLN A 90 -28.81 9.52 -6.36
CA GLN A 90 -28.77 8.29 -5.55
C GLN A 90 -27.67 8.32 -4.48
N ASP A 91 -26.73 9.23 -4.58
CA ASP A 91 -25.73 9.50 -3.55
C ASP A 91 -26.37 10.00 -2.24
N ASP A 92 -27.60 10.53 -2.28
CA ASP A 92 -28.38 10.88 -1.08
C ASP A 92 -28.84 9.64 -0.27
N LEU A 93 -28.83 8.44 -0.88
CA LEU A 93 -29.17 7.17 -0.23
C LEU A 93 -28.00 6.61 0.61
N LEU A 94 -26.79 7.12 0.45
CA LEU A 94 -25.65 6.72 1.25
C LEU A 94 -25.82 7.16 2.70
N THR A 95 -25.58 6.24 3.62
CA THR A 95 -25.86 6.45 5.07
C THR A 95 -25.08 7.58 5.70
N ARG A 96 -23.87 7.86 5.20
CA ARG A 96 -22.97 8.89 5.73
C ARG A 96 -22.95 10.09 4.81
N GLN A 97 -23.46 11.25 5.33
CA GLN A 97 -23.61 12.51 4.60
C GLN A 97 -22.78 13.66 5.20
N THR A 98 -21.77 13.37 6.04
CA THR A 98 -20.90 14.39 6.63
C THR A 98 -20.04 15.08 5.57
N LYS A 99 -19.49 16.26 5.88
CA LYS A 99 -18.66 17.07 4.97
C LYS A 99 -17.57 16.26 4.24
N ASP A 100 -16.98 15.27 4.93
CA ASP A 100 -15.87 14.46 4.44
C ASP A 100 -16.31 13.04 4.03
N ALA A 101 -17.63 12.83 3.87
CA ALA A 101 -18.16 11.59 3.33
C ALA A 101 -18.13 11.58 1.78
N TRP A 102 -18.10 10.40 1.21
CA TRP A 102 -17.99 10.19 -0.23
C TRP A 102 -19.00 10.99 -1.08
N PRO A 103 -20.30 11.10 -0.74
CA PRO A 103 -21.23 11.92 -1.53
C PRO A 103 -20.74 13.37 -1.71
N ASN A 104 -20.26 13.98 -0.62
CA ASN A 104 -19.76 15.34 -0.68
C ASN A 104 -18.38 15.44 -1.34
N ILE A 105 -17.54 14.40 -1.24
CA ILE A 105 -16.28 14.31 -1.99
C ILE A 105 -16.56 14.27 -3.49
N PHE A 106 -17.50 13.44 -3.95
CA PHE A 106 -17.89 13.35 -5.38
C PHE A 106 -18.37 14.70 -5.90
N ARG A 107 -19.25 15.39 -5.14
CA ARG A 107 -19.79 16.69 -5.53
C ARG A 107 -18.70 17.75 -5.64
N ARG A 108 -17.80 17.84 -4.65
CA ARG A 108 -16.68 18.80 -4.64
C ARG A 108 -15.63 18.54 -5.71
N ALA A 109 -15.29 17.28 -5.94
CA ALA A 109 -14.28 16.90 -6.93
C ALA A 109 -14.65 17.34 -8.35
N ARG A 110 -15.93 17.49 -8.67
CA ARG A 110 -16.43 18.03 -9.94
C ARG A 110 -16.03 19.49 -10.18
N MET A 111 -15.63 20.21 -9.14
CA MET A 111 -15.21 21.62 -9.23
C MET A 111 -13.69 21.77 -9.41
N ILE A 112 -12.93 20.67 -9.42
CA ILE A 112 -11.49 20.70 -9.64
C ILE A 112 -11.22 20.99 -11.13
N PRO A 113 -10.41 22.01 -11.46
CA PRO A 113 -10.09 22.31 -12.84
C PRO A 113 -9.33 21.14 -13.50
N ALA A 114 -9.67 20.84 -14.75
CA ALA A 114 -9.01 19.78 -15.50
C ALA A 114 -7.48 19.99 -15.63
N VAL A 115 -7.03 21.25 -15.69
CA VAL A 115 -5.60 21.58 -15.78
C VAL A 115 -4.86 21.09 -14.52
N GLU A 116 -5.42 21.22 -13.34
CA GLU A 116 -4.82 20.76 -12.09
C GLU A 116 -4.70 19.24 -12.06
N TYR A 117 -5.73 18.53 -12.48
CA TYR A 117 -5.71 17.08 -12.59
C TYR A 117 -4.63 16.59 -13.59
N VAL A 118 -4.50 17.25 -14.74
CA VAL A 118 -3.46 16.92 -15.73
C VAL A 118 -2.07 17.17 -15.17
N GLN A 119 -1.84 18.28 -14.46
CA GLN A 119 -0.54 18.59 -13.87
C GLN A 119 -0.20 17.61 -12.73
N ALA A 120 -1.16 17.23 -11.89
CA ALA A 120 -0.96 16.23 -10.86
C ALA A 120 -0.57 14.85 -11.45
N ASN A 121 -1.19 14.44 -12.57
CA ASN A 121 -0.79 13.21 -13.26
C ASN A 121 0.59 13.29 -13.92
N ARG A 122 1.04 14.46 -14.37
CA ARG A 122 2.43 14.66 -14.82
C ARG A 122 3.42 14.50 -13.67
N LEU A 123 3.10 15.06 -12.51
CA LEU A 123 3.92 14.88 -11.30
C LEU A 123 3.91 13.43 -10.84
N ARG A 124 2.73 12.78 -10.83
CA ARG A 124 2.58 11.35 -10.55
C ARG A 124 3.50 10.49 -11.43
N TRP A 125 3.59 10.82 -12.73
CA TRP A 125 4.48 10.09 -13.63
C TRP A 125 5.96 10.19 -13.20
N GLN A 126 6.42 11.38 -12.78
CA GLN A 126 7.78 11.56 -12.27
C GLN A 126 8.04 10.73 -11.00
N VAL A 127 7.06 10.67 -10.10
CA VAL A 127 7.13 9.81 -8.90
C VAL A 127 7.22 8.33 -9.28
N MET A 128 6.43 7.90 -10.27
CA MET A 128 6.47 6.52 -10.77
C MET A 128 7.84 6.17 -11.35
N ASP A 129 8.45 7.07 -12.11
CA ASP A 129 9.78 6.90 -12.68
C ASP A 129 10.85 6.76 -11.59
N LYS A 130 10.83 7.64 -10.59
CA LYS A 130 11.76 7.58 -9.45
C LYS A 130 11.56 6.35 -8.56
N MET A 131 10.31 5.90 -8.38
CA MET A 131 10.04 4.64 -7.69
C MET A 131 10.54 3.43 -8.50
N ALA A 132 10.39 3.44 -9.82
CA ALA A 132 10.93 2.37 -10.67
C ALA A 132 12.46 2.29 -10.59
N GLU A 133 13.15 3.44 -10.58
CA GLU A 133 14.60 3.53 -10.37
C GLU A 133 14.99 2.92 -9.00
N LEU A 134 14.38 3.36 -7.91
CA LEU A 134 14.63 2.82 -6.57
C LEU A 134 14.39 1.31 -6.49
N MET A 135 13.24 0.87 -6.99
CA MET A 135 12.81 -0.53 -6.90
C MET A 135 13.62 -1.45 -7.83
N SER A 136 14.38 -0.92 -8.79
CA SER A 136 15.28 -1.74 -9.60
C SER A 136 16.45 -2.32 -8.79
N ASP A 137 16.81 -1.68 -7.68
CA ASP A 137 17.92 -2.06 -6.82
C ASP A 137 17.55 -2.99 -5.66
N ILE A 138 16.26 -3.17 -5.39
CA ILE A 138 15.72 -3.99 -4.29
C ILE A 138 14.55 -4.84 -4.76
N ASP A 139 14.28 -5.96 -4.09
CA ASP A 139 13.15 -6.85 -4.43
C ASP A 139 11.83 -6.37 -3.81
N LEU A 140 11.91 -5.82 -2.62
CA LEU A 140 10.80 -5.22 -1.88
C LEU A 140 11.33 -4.28 -0.81
N TYR A 141 10.45 -3.49 -0.20
CA TYR A 141 10.78 -2.78 1.03
C TYR A 141 9.70 -2.96 2.09
N VAL A 142 10.07 -2.73 3.35
CA VAL A 142 9.19 -2.81 4.51
C VAL A 142 8.99 -1.41 5.09
N ALA A 143 7.75 -1.10 5.46
CA ALA A 143 7.38 0.17 6.06
C ALA A 143 6.33 -0.02 7.16
N PRO A 144 6.28 0.85 8.19
CA PRO A 144 5.13 0.95 9.08
C PRO A 144 3.84 1.06 8.27
N SER A 145 2.77 0.42 8.72
CA SER A 145 1.50 0.48 7.99
C SER A 145 1.01 1.92 7.85
N PHE A 146 0.46 2.23 6.67
CA PHE A 146 0.02 3.56 6.23
C PHE A 146 1.13 4.55 5.85
N ASP A 147 2.39 4.36 6.28
CA ASP A 147 3.49 5.30 6.01
C ASP A 147 3.74 5.53 4.51
N SER A 148 3.60 4.47 3.72
CA SER A 148 3.76 4.53 2.24
C SER A 148 2.44 4.37 1.48
N LEU A 149 1.28 4.44 2.13
CA LEU A 149 -0.01 4.10 1.53
C LEU A 149 -0.32 4.97 0.30
N LEU A 150 -0.20 6.28 0.44
CA LEU A 150 -0.51 7.21 -0.65
C LEU A 150 0.49 7.05 -1.81
N LEU A 151 1.78 6.92 -1.50
CA LEU A 151 2.82 6.70 -2.50
C LEU A 151 2.57 5.43 -3.30
N THR A 152 2.27 4.31 -2.64
CA THR A 152 2.04 3.02 -3.32
C THR A 152 0.76 3.02 -4.16
N ASN A 153 -0.30 3.71 -3.71
CA ASN A 153 -1.52 3.89 -4.49
C ASN A 153 -1.28 4.75 -5.74
N LEU A 154 -0.48 5.82 -5.64
CA LEU A 154 -0.13 6.66 -6.79
C LEU A 154 0.74 5.94 -7.81
N THR A 155 1.62 5.05 -7.37
CA THR A 155 2.61 4.37 -8.23
C THR A 155 2.22 2.95 -8.63
N GLY A 156 1.20 2.36 -7.99
CA GLY A 156 0.67 1.04 -8.32
C GLY A 156 1.47 -0.15 -7.77
N HIS A 157 2.40 0.08 -6.83
CA HIS A 157 3.20 -0.99 -6.25
C HIS A 157 2.34 -1.93 -5.39
N PRO A 158 2.49 -3.25 -5.54
CA PRO A 158 1.76 -4.22 -4.73
C PRO A 158 2.20 -4.16 -3.28
N CYS A 159 1.25 -4.26 -2.36
CA CYS A 159 1.48 -4.26 -0.92
C CYS A 159 0.82 -5.47 -0.27
N VAL A 160 1.51 -6.09 0.67
CA VAL A 160 0.95 -7.09 1.59
C VAL A 160 1.07 -6.53 3.01
N VAL A 161 -0.05 -6.46 3.71
CA VAL A 161 -0.12 -6.00 5.10
C VAL A 161 -0.29 -7.21 6.00
N LEU A 162 0.59 -7.33 7.00
CA LEU A 162 0.62 -8.45 7.94
C LEU A 162 0.54 -7.96 9.39
N PRO A 163 -0.10 -8.71 10.29
CA PRO A 163 -0.01 -8.39 11.71
C PRO A 163 1.42 -8.54 12.20
N ASN A 164 1.88 -7.58 13.00
CA ASN A 164 3.23 -7.56 13.56
C ASN A 164 3.27 -7.49 15.09
N GLY A 165 2.11 -7.63 15.72
CA GLY A 165 1.94 -7.62 17.16
C GLY A 165 0.55 -7.18 17.56
N PHE A 166 0.40 -6.91 18.85
CA PHE A 166 -0.83 -6.43 19.45
C PHE A 166 -0.53 -5.23 20.34
N GLU A 167 -1.50 -4.37 20.50
CA GLU A 167 -1.46 -3.27 21.46
C GLU A 167 -2.76 -3.22 22.26
N GLN A 168 -2.66 -2.72 23.48
CA GLN A 168 -3.83 -2.52 24.34
C GLN A 168 -4.37 -1.10 24.12
N THR A 169 -5.65 -1.00 23.81
CA THR A 169 -6.32 0.30 23.68
C THR A 169 -6.70 0.89 25.03
N ASN A 170 -7.09 2.16 25.04
CA ASN A 170 -7.59 2.84 26.26
C ASN A 170 -8.87 2.19 26.82
N SER A 171 -9.61 1.40 26.01
CA SER A 171 -10.81 0.64 26.41
C SER A 171 -10.50 -0.76 26.93
N SER A 172 -9.22 -1.09 27.16
CA SER A 172 -8.75 -2.42 27.54
C SER A 172 -8.89 -3.50 26.46
N ASP A 173 -9.33 -3.13 25.27
CA ASP A 173 -9.36 -4.04 24.13
C ASP A 173 -7.94 -4.25 23.58
N VAL A 174 -7.67 -5.46 23.12
CA VAL A 174 -6.43 -5.79 22.43
C VAL A 174 -6.67 -5.75 20.94
N VAL A 175 -5.94 -4.89 20.23
CA VAL A 175 -6.05 -4.73 18.77
C VAL A 175 -4.75 -5.13 18.09
N PRO A 176 -4.81 -5.71 16.88
CA PRO A 176 -3.60 -6.02 16.12
C PRO A 176 -2.95 -4.72 15.58
N THR A 177 -1.63 -4.68 15.64
CA THR A 177 -0.81 -3.76 14.85
C THR A 177 -0.36 -4.43 13.57
N SER A 178 0.10 -3.66 12.59
CA SER A 178 0.45 -4.21 11.28
C SER A 178 1.67 -3.55 10.66
N ILE A 179 2.30 -4.30 9.77
CA ILE A 179 3.46 -3.88 8.97
C ILE A 179 3.16 -4.09 7.49
N SER A 180 3.68 -3.22 6.63
CA SER A 180 3.53 -3.30 5.18
C SER A 180 4.80 -3.80 4.51
N PHE A 181 4.63 -4.78 3.61
CA PHE A 181 5.65 -5.24 2.67
C PHE A 181 5.26 -4.74 1.27
N ILE A 182 6.12 -4.00 0.61
CA ILE A 182 5.84 -3.37 -0.68
C ILE A 182 6.80 -3.95 -1.73
N GLY A 183 6.26 -4.55 -2.77
CA GLY A 183 7.03 -5.21 -3.82
C GLY A 183 7.20 -4.38 -5.08
N GLN A 184 8.09 -4.83 -5.96
CA GLN A 184 8.19 -4.30 -7.32
C GLN A 184 6.88 -4.46 -8.09
N LEU A 185 6.66 -3.61 -9.10
CA LEU A 185 5.58 -3.81 -10.06
C LEU A 185 5.73 -5.21 -10.70
N TYR A 186 4.64 -5.98 -10.66
CA TYR A 186 4.60 -7.38 -11.08
C TYR A 186 5.48 -8.36 -10.26
N GLY A 187 6.18 -7.89 -9.22
CA GLY A 187 7.03 -8.70 -8.32
C GLY A 187 6.27 -9.45 -7.21
N LYS A 188 4.97 -9.70 -7.38
CA LYS A 188 4.10 -10.28 -6.34
C LYS A 188 4.59 -11.64 -5.81
N ALA A 189 5.25 -12.44 -6.63
CA ALA A 189 5.75 -13.76 -6.20
C ALA A 189 6.79 -13.61 -5.07
N LYS A 190 7.84 -12.81 -5.27
CA LYS A 190 8.86 -12.50 -4.25
C LYS A 190 8.27 -11.85 -3.01
N LEU A 191 7.34 -10.91 -3.22
CA LEU A 191 6.63 -10.24 -2.14
C LEU A 191 5.87 -11.23 -1.25
N MET A 192 5.13 -12.16 -1.85
CA MET A 192 4.37 -13.18 -1.11
C MET A 192 5.28 -14.19 -0.41
N THR A 193 6.42 -14.55 -1.01
CA THR A 193 7.41 -15.44 -0.36
C THR A 193 7.96 -14.79 0.92
N ALA A 194 8.38 -13.51 0.86
CA ALA A 194 8.88 -12.79 2.03
C ALA A 194 7.79 -12.62 3.11
N ALA A 195 6.58 -12.25 2.69
CA ALA A 195 5.43 -12.09 3.58
C ALA A 195 5.05 -13.40 4.28
N LYS A 196 5.01 -14.52 3.53
CA LYS A 196 4.74 -15.86 4.09
C LYS A 196 5.81 -16.26 5.10
N ALA A 197 7.08 -16.10 4.78
CA ALA A 197 8.17 -16.45 5.69
C ALA A 197 8.10 -15.67 7.01
N TYR A 198 7.80 -14.37 6.96
CA TYR A 198 7.58 -13.56 8.15
C TYR A 198 6.36 -14.04 8.95
N GLN A 199 5.24 -14.31 8.27
CA GLN A 199 3.99 -14.79 8.89
C GLN A 199 4.19 -16.12 9.60
N ASP A 200 4.89 -17.08 8.97
CA ASP A 200 5.13 -18.42 9.52
C ASP A 200 5.98 -18.36 10.79
N ILE A 201 6.99 -17.49 10.83
CA ILE A 201 7.87 -17.34 12.01
C ILE A 201 7.20 -16.60 13.17
N THR A 202 6.32 -15.63 12.86
CA THR A 202 5.71 -14.80 13.91
C THR A 202 4.41 -15.38 14.45
N GLY A 203 3.64 -16.07 13.63
CA GLY A 203 2.38 -16.72 14.03
C GLY A 203 1.27 -15.76 14.48
N PHE A 204 1.43 -14.43 14.34
CA PHE A 204 0.44 -13.46 14.81
C PHE A 204 -0.94 -13.65 14.16
N HIS A 205 -0.98 -14.11 12.92
CA HIS A 205 -2.22 -14.39 12.18
C HIS A 205 -3.05 -15.54 12.77
N LEU A 206 -2.51 -16.34 13.69
CA LEU A 206 -3.20 -17.43 14.35
C LEU A 206 -3.98 -16.97 15.61
N ASN A 207 -3.83 -15.70 16.01
CA ASN A 207 -4.54 -15.15 17.14
C ASN A 207 -5.86 -14.55 16.65
N TYR A 208 -6.97 -15.22 17.00
CA TYR A 208 -8.32 -14.78 16.68
C TYR A 208 -8.97 -14.09 17.87
N PRO A 209 -9.86 -13.11 17.64
CA PRO A 209 -10.72 -12.59 18.71
C PRO A 209 -11.50 -13.74 19.34
N GLN A 210 -11.55 -13.78 20.65
CA GLN A 210 -12.44 -14.70 21.36
C GLN A 210 -13.87 -14.15 21.25
N PRO A 211 -14.88 -14.99 20.97
CA PRO A 211 -16.28 -14.56 20.86
C PRO A 211 -16.83 -14.05 22.19
#